data_89f5ed1524c44d7e8f1322d5e7207922
#
_entry.id   89f5ed1524c44d7e8f1322d5e7207922
#
_cell.length_a   1.000
_cell.length_b   1.000
_cell.length_c   1.000
_cell.angle_alpha   90.00
_cell.angle_beta   90.00
_cell.angle_gamma   90.00
#
_symmetry.space_group_name_H-M   'P 1'
#
loop_
_entity.id
_entity.type
_entity.pdbx_description
1 polymer ?
#
loop_
_entity_poly.entity_id
_entity_poly.type
_entity_poly.pdbx_seq_one_letter_code
_entity_poly.pdbx_strand_id
1 'polypeptide(L)'
;MEQSLAGDDRRLSGLPVLLLGGFVTVFDLFVVNVAAQVIQQQFSADFAGVGLIIAGYELAFGVLLIAGGRLGDRFGRRRMFSLGMLGFTLTSALCGMATSLSMLIVARFLQGATAALLFPQIYALLRVLYSPHQRRRAFAWLGMTLGLAAIFGQIFGGFIIEADIFGSGWRMIFLINLPVGALAMLAARRIPESRLEQAQRLDGVGLLLAANGLLLLLLPLLEGPSRGWPWWVLPALMLGVAVLWAFIRWERRLAQRAGDAVLDPALLRQGSFAPGVMVVLAIYSTASSFFLCFALLLQAGIGLTPFQAGSLFAPASVAFMLASLLAPTLVKRWGNGVLALGVVIYATGMALLVAQVLWGAALVQPLWLLPGLVVLGFGQALSMTPLLNLVLGLAKEQQAGMAAGVISTVQQVGGALGIAASGAFFVPLLAGGAGAEGYGRAFAGAMVYNLLAMAVALVLLRWIIQQQRKVDL
;
A
#
# COMPACT_ATOMS: atom_id res chain seq x y z
N MET A 1 1.74 -41.99 -16.19
CA MET A 1 1.40 -41.79 -14.77
C MET A 1 2.56 -41.10 -14.02
N GLU A 2 3.81 -41.49 -14.21
CA GLU A 2 4.98 -40.86 -13.57
C GLU A 2 5.25 -39.41 -14.05
N GLN A 3 5.03 -39.06 -15.31
CA GLN A 3 5.15 -37.68 -15.79
C GLN A 3 4.11 -36.73 -15.20
N SER A 4 2.92 -37.24 -14.80
CA SER A 4 1.87 -36.50 -14.13
C SER A 4 2.23 -36.19 -12.67
N LEU A 5 2.87 -37.12 -11.97
CA LEU A 5 3.30 -36.94 -10.56
C LEU A 5 4.49 -35.99 -10.44
N ALA A 6 5.47 -36.08 -11.36
CA ALA A 6 6.62 -35.16 -11.40
C ALA A 6 6.22 -33.71 -11.78
N GLY A 7 5.11 -33.55 -12.52
CA GLY A 7 4.50 -32.25 -12.83
C GLY A 7 3.79 -31.61 -11.63
N ASP A 8 3.16 -32.42 -10.78
CA ASP A 8 2.43 -31.95 -9.59
C ASP A 8 3.39 -31.54 -8.46
N ASP A 9 4.48 -32.27 -8.24
CA ASP A 9 5.53 -31.94 -7.26
C ASP A 9 6.27 -30.63 -7.61
N ARG A 10 6.57 -30.40 -8.88
CA ARG A 10 7.17 -29.14 -9.33
C ARG A 10 6.22 -27.94 -9.18
N ARG A 11 4.92 -28.13 -9.32
CA ARG A 11 3.91 -27.10 -9.13
C ARG A 11 3.76 -26.71 -7.66
N LEU A 12 3.74 -27.69 -6.76
CA LEU A 12 3.69 -27.46 -5.32
C LEU A 12 4.94 -26.78 -4.78
N SER A 13 6.12 -27.06 -5.36
CA SER A 13 7.40 -26.45 -4.95
C SER A 13 7.51 -24.95 -5.28
N GLY A 14 6.67 -24.42 -6.15
CA GLY A 14 6.65 -22.98 -6.51
C GLY A 14 5.92 -22.08 -5.50
N LEU A 15 4.97 -22.62 -4.72
CA LEU A 15 4.16 -21.82 -3.80
C LEU A 15 5.00 -21.07 -2.75
N PRO A 16 5.93 -21.70 -2.01
CA PRO A 16 6.73 -20.99 -1.01
C PRO A 16 7.51 -19.82 -1.59
N VAL A 17 8.00 -19.95 -2.83
CA VAL A 17 8.76 -18.88 -3.51
C VAL A 17 7.89 -17.69 -3.82
N LEU A 18 6.66 -17.92 -4.30
CA LEU A 18 5.69 -16.88 -4.58
C LEU A 18 5.23 -16.18 -3.30
N LEU A 19 5.01 -16.98 -2.23
CA LEU A 19 4.67 -16.45 -0.91
C LEU A 19 5.80 -15.58 -0.36
N LEU A 20 7.06 -16.01 -0.50
CA LEU A 20 8.23 -15.27 -0.07
C LEU A 20 8.36 -13.94 -0.83
N GLY A 21 8.12 -13.93 -2.14
CA GLY A 21 8.07 -12.70 -2.94
C GLY A 21 7.00 -11.71 -2.46
N GLY A 22 5.81 -12.22 -2.14
CA GLY A 22 4.75 -11.41 -1.54
C GLY A 22 5.12 -10.89 -0.15
N PHE A 23 5.72 -11.76 0.68
CA PHE A 23 6.16 -11.41 2.02
C PHE A 23 7.15 -10.24 2.01
N VAL A 24 8.26 -10.35 1.25
CA VAL A 24 9.29 -9.29 1.24
C VAL A 24 8.74 -7.95 0.75
N THR A 25 7.86 -7.97 -0.25
CA THR A 25 7.27 -6.74 -0.81
C THR A 25 6.42 -6.02 0.23
N VAL A 26 5.58 -6.75 0.98
CA VAL A 26 4.69 -6.16 2.00
C VAL A 26 5.46 -5.86 3.28
N PHE A 27 6.38 -6.72 3.71
CA PHE A 27 7.27 -6.46 4.83
C PHE A 27 8.01 -5.13 4.66
N ASP A 28 8.61 -4.92 3.48
CA ASP A 28 9.37 -3.71 3.15
C ASP A 28 8.49 -2.44 3.17
N LEU A 29 7.23 -2.55 2.77
CA LEU A 29 6.27 -1.45 2.83
C LEU A 29 6.00 -1.00 4.28
N PHE A 30 5.90 -1.94 5.22
CA PHE A 30 5.54 -1.64 6.61
C PHE A 30 6.76 -1.35 7.50
N VAL A 31 7.89 -2.02 7.28
CA VAL A 31 9.08 -1.87 8.13
C VAL A 31 9.66 -0.46 8.12
N VAL A 32 9.55 0.25 7.01
CA VAL A 32 10.07 1.62 6.86
C VAL A 32 9.33 2.62 7.75
N ASN A 33 8.05 2.39 8.07
CA ASN A 33 7.31 3.25 8.98
C ASN A 33 7.92 3.24 10.39
N VAL A 34 8.40 2.08 10.86
CA VAL A 34 9.05 1.97 12.17
C VAL A 34 10.43 2.62 12.16
N ALA A 35 11.13 2.60 11.02
CA ALA A 35 12.43 3.26 10.83
C ALA A 35 12.32 4.77 10.62
N ALA A 36 11.13 5.31 10.39
CA ALA A 36 10.91 6.69 9.94
C ALA A 36 11.61 7.73 10.82
N GLN A 37 11.47 7.63 12.15
CA GLN A 37 12.06 8.57 13.10
C GLN A 37 13.60 8.45 13.18
N VAL A 38 14.13 7.23 13.16
CA VAL A 38 15.60 7.00 13.20
C VAL A 38 16.26 7.54 11.93
N ILE A 39 15.63 7.32 10.75
CA ILE A 39 16.07 7.87 9.47
C ILE A 39 15.98 9.40 9.48
N GLN A 40 14.87 9.95 10.03
CA GLN A 40 14.67 11.38 10.17
C GLN A 40 15.79 12.02 10.97
N GLN A 41 16.15 11.43 12.11
CA GLN A 41 17.24 11.95 12.95
C GLN A 41 18.60 11.87 12.25
N GLN A 42 18.93 10.74 11.61
CA GLN A 42 20.24 10.55 10.99
C GLN A 42 20.49 11.50 9.83
N PHE A 43 19.49 11.80 9.02
CA PHE A 43 19.62 12.70 7.86
C PHE A 43 19.13 14.12 8.12
N SER A 44 18.71 14.43 9.37
CA SER A 44 18.07 15.71 9.72
C SER A 44 16.93 16.05 8.75
N ALA A 45 16.15 15.01 8.39
CA ALA A 45 15.08 15.13 7.42
C ALA A 45 13.83 15.76 8.05
N ASP A 46 13.10 16.55 7.26
CA ASP A 46 11.77 17.02 7.65
C ASP A 46 10.69 15.96 7.35
N PHE A 47 9.44 16.28 7.64
CA PHE A 47 8.30 15.39 7.36
C PHE A 47 8.20 15.04 5.86
N ALA A 48 8.50 16.00 4.98
CA ALA A 48 8.45 15.79 3.54
C ALA A 48 9.48 14.76 3.09
N GLY A 49 10.71 14.85 3.60
CA GLY A 49 11.79 13.91 3.29
C GLY A 49 11.44 12.47 3.71
N VAL A 50 10.92 12.28 4.93
CA VAL A 50 10.47 10.97 5.41
C VAL A 50 9.24 10.49 4.61
N GLY A 51 8.31 11.39 4.35
CA GLY A 51 7.13 11.12 3.51
C GLY A 51 7.52 10.63 2.11
N LEU A 52 8.55 11.24 1.48
CA LEU A 52 9.05 10.83 0.16
C LEU A 52 9.68 9.44 0.15
N ILE A 53 10.33 9.02 1.23
CA ILE A 53 10.89 7.65 1.36
C ILE A 53 9.76 6.61 1.28
N ILE A 54 8.61 6.86 1.91
CA ILE A 54 7.47 5.94 1.93
C ILE A 54 6.62 6.12 0.68
N ALA A 55 6.15 7.35 0.43
CA ALA A 55 5.25 7.65 -0.67
C ALA A 55 5.90 7.47 -2.04
N GLY A 56 7.22 7.68 -2.18
CA GLY A 56 7.98 7.44 -3.41
C GLY A 56 7.96 5.97 -3.83
N TYR A 57 8.12 5.06 -2.87
CA TYR A 57 7.96 3.62 -3.12
C TYR A 57 6.53 3.29 -3.54
N GLU A 58 5.52 3.73 -2.77
CA GLU A 58 4.11 3.46 -3.06
C GLU A 58 3.69 4.00 -4.42
N LEU A 59 4.11 5.21 -4.77
CA LEU A 59 3.80 5.83 -6.05
C LEU A 59 4.42 5.07 -7.22
N ALA A 60 5.72 4.76 -7.17
CA ALA A 60 6.40 4.00 -8.21
C ALA A 60 5.78 2.61 -8.36
N PHE A 61 5.50 1.94 -7.24
CA PHE A 61 4.83 0.65 -7.21
C PHE A 61 3.45 0.74 -7.87
N GLY A 62 2.61 1.69 -7.46
CA GLY A 62 1.25 1.83 -7.98
C GLY A 62 1.20 2.13 -9.48
N VAL A 63 1.96 3.13 -9.94
CA VAL A 63 1.96 3.56 -11.35
C VAL A 63 2.44 2.46 -12.28
N LEU A 64 3.48 1.72 -11.89
CA LEU A 64 4.10 0.70 -12.72
C LEU A 64 3.47 -0.69 -12.58
N LEU A 65 2.52 -0.89 -11.65
CA LEU A 65 1.92 -2.19 -11.35
C LEU A 65 1.26 -2.84 -12.58
N ILE A 66 0.47 -2.07 -13.33
CA ILE A 66 -0.22 -2.57 -14.54
C ILE A 66 0.81 -2.90 -15.63
N ALA A 67 1.82 -2.05 -15.79
CA ALA A 67 2.91 -2.29 -16.74
C ALA A 67 3.69 -3.57 -16.38
N GLY A 68 4.00 -3.77 -15.11
CA GLY A 68 4.63 -4.99 -14.61
C GLY A 68 3.84 -6.25 -14.98
N GLY A 69 2.52 -6.22 -14.81
CA GLY A 69 1.63 -7.31 -15.23
C GLY A 69 1.74 -7.61 -16.71
N ARG A 70 1.64 -6.59 -17.59
CA ARG A 70 1.75 -6.72 -19.05
C ARG A 70 3.13 -7.22 -19.51
N LEU A 71 4.20 -6.76 -18.83
CA LEU A 71 5.55 -7.26 -19.08
C LEU A 71 5.64 -8.77 -18.79
N GLY A 72 5.02 -9.25 -17.72
CA GLY A 72 4.96 -10.67 -17.39
C GLY A 72 4.21 -11.49 -18.42
N ASP A 73 3.08 -10.99 -18.91
CA ASP A 73 2.30 -11.65 -19.95
C ASP A 73 3.08 -11.73 -21.27
N ARG A 74 3.86 -10.71 -21.61
CA ARG A 74 4.64 -10.64 -22.86
C ARG A 74 5.96 -11.40 -22.81
N PHE A 75 6.75 -11.21 -21.75
CA PHE A 75 8.13 -11.72 -21.70
C PHE A 75 8.28 -12.98 -20.83
N GLY A 76 7.20 -13.39 -20.16
CA GLY A 76 7.17 -14.55 -19.28
C GLY A 76 7.08 -14.16 -17.81
N ARG A 77 6.11 -14.75 -17.11
CA ARG A 77 5.77 -14.40 -15.73
C ARG A 77 6.87 -14.79 -14.75
N ARG A 78 7.49 -15.98 -14.91
CA ARG A 78 8.62 -16.39 -14.09
C ARG A 78 9.82 -15.48 -14.32
N ARG A 79 10.13 -15.12 -15.58
CA ARG A 79 11.25 -14.22 -15.89
C ARG A 79 11.06 -12.87 -15.24
N MET A 80 9.85 -12.29 -15.36
CA MET A 80 9.56 -10.98 -14.76
C MET A 80 9.52 -11.04 -13.23
N PHE A 81 9.05 -12.15 -12.64
CA PHE A 81 9.17 -12.41 -11.20
C PHE A 81 10.65 -12.39 -10.77
N SER A 82 11.50 -13.14 -11.47
CA SER A 82 12.94 -13.24 -11.14
C SER A 82 13.68 -11.91 -11.34
N LEU A 83 13.39 -11.18 -12.43
CA LEU A 83 13.97 -9.84 -12.66
C LEU A 83 13.48 -8.82 -11.64
N GLY A 84 12.18 -8.85 -11.30
CA GLY A 84 11.62 -8.01 -10.26
C GLY A 84 12.25 -8.31 -8.89
N MET A 85 12.45 -9.58 -8.54
CA MET A 85 13.11 -9.99 -7.30
C MET A 85 14.59 -9.57 -7.29
N LEU A 86 15.32 -9.74 -8.39
CA LEU A 86 16.68 -9.27 -8.52
C LEU A 86 16.77 -7.76 -8.33
N GLY A 87 15.95 -7.02 -9.08
CA GLY A 87 15.88 -5.56 -8.97
C GLY A 87 15.52 -5.10 -7.56
N PHE A 88 14.51 -5.74 -6.94
CA PHE A 88 14.11 -5.45 -5.56
C PHE A 88 15.26 -5.69 -4.57
N THR A 89 16.00 -6.80 -4.72
CA THR A 89 17.15 -7.12 -3.87
C THR A 89 18.28 -6.12 -4.04
N LEU A 90 18.61 -5.74 -5.29
CA LEU A 90 19.65 -4.76 -5.57
C LEU A 90 19.28 -3.36 -5.07
N THR A 91 18.03 -2.93 -5.28
CA THR A 91 17.56 -1.62 -4.79
C THR A 91 17.43 -1.61 -3.28
N SER A 92 17.10 -2.74 -2.64
CA SER A 92 17.15 -2.89 -1.19
C SER A 92 18.59 -2.74 -0.66
N ALA A 93 19.59 -3.31 -1.35
CA ALA A 93 21.00 -3.07 -1.03
C ALA A 93 21.36 -1.58 -1.16
N LEU A 94 20.90 -0.90 -2.21
CA LEU A 94 21.10 0.55 -2.37
C LEU A 94 20.45 1.35 -1.23
N CYS A 95 19.26 0.97 -0.78
CA CYS A 95 18.62 1.58 0.39
C CYS A 95 19.48 1.39 1.65
N GLY A 96 19.96 0.16 1.90
CA GLY A 96 20.82 -0.15 3.05
C GLY A 96 22.20 0.55 3.02
N MET A 97 22.69 0.88 1.83
CA MET A 97 23.97 1.59 1.63
C MET A 97 23.79 3.12 1.50
N ALA A 98 22.56 3.64 1.66
CA ALA A 98 22.32 5.06 1.45
C ALA A 98 23.12 5.94 2.45
N THR A 99 23.87 6.89 1.91
CA THR A 99 24.68 7.88 2.65
C THR A 99 24.01 9.25 2.72
N SER A 100 22.95 9.46 1.94
CA SER A 100 22.16 10.71 1.94
C SER A 100 20.67 10.43 1.82
N LEU A 101 19.86 11.38 2.28
CA LEU A 101 18.41 11.33 2.13
C LEU A 101 17.98 11.19 0.68
N SER A 102 18.57 11.95 -0.23
CA SER A 102 18.27 11.91 -1.66
C SER A 102 18.59 10.55 -2.27
N MET A 103 19.71 9.93 -1.90
CA MET A 103 20.05 8.57 -2.33
C MET A 103 19.01 7.56 -1.87
N LEU A 104 18.56 7.66 -0.61
CA LEU A 104 17.54 6.78 -0.07
C LEU A 104 16.20 6.95 -0.78
N ILE A 105 15.75 8.19 -1.02
CA ILE A 105 14.51 8.49 -1.76
C ILE A 105 14.56 7.90 -3.18
N VAL A 106 15.65 8.11 -3.92
CA VAL A 106 15.81 7.55 -5.27
C VAL A 106 15.83 6.02 -5.23
N ALA A 107 16.57 5.42 -4.29
CA ALA A 107 16.62 3.97 -4.12
C ALA A 107 15.22 3.39 -3.80
N ARG A 108 14.43 4.05 -2.96
CA ARG A 108 13.05 3.67 -2.63
C ARG A 108 12.12 3.75 -3.86
N PHE A 109 12.27 4.78 -4.67
CA PHE A 109 11.51 4.90 -5.91
C PHE A 109 11.83 3.73 -6.88
N LEU A 110 13.11 3.42 -7.05
CA LEU A 110 13.56 2.27 -7.87
C LEU A 110 13.08 0.94 -7.27
N GLN A 111 13.06 0.81 -5.94
CA GLN A 111 12.58 -0.38 -5.24
C GLN A 111 11.07 -0.57 -5.46
N GLY A 112 10.28 0.49 -5.41
CA GLY A 112 8.86 0.46 -5.76
C GLY A 112 8.62 0.03 -7.21
N ALA A 113 9.44 0.51 -8.15
CA ALA A 113 9.37 0.13 -9.55
C ALA A 113 9.66 -1.37 -9.76
N THR A 114 10.64 -1.92 -9.05
CA THR A 114 10.96 -3.37 -9.11
C THR A 114 9.93 -4.23 -8.40
N ALA A 115 9.32 -3.74 -7.32
CA ALA A 115 8.16 -4.36 -6.67
C ALA A 115 6.96 -4.45 -7.63
N ALA A 116 6.73 -3.40 -8.43
CA ALA A 116 5.69 -3.38 -9.46
C ALA A 116 5.90 -4.44 -10.55
N LEU A 117 7.13 -4.79 -10.85
CA LEU A 117 7.44 -5.87 -11.78
C LEU A 117 7.23 -7.25 -11.14
N LEU A 118 7.57 -7.40 -9.85
CA LEU A 118 7.51 -8.63 -9.09
C LEU A 118 6.08 -9.04 -8.70
N PHE A 119 5.33 -8.14 -8.09
CA PHE A 119 4.11 -8.46 -7.35
C PHE A 119 2.96 -8.98 -8.23
N PRO A 120 2.66 -8.43 -9.43
CA PRO A 120 1.61 -8.96 -10.30
C PRO A 120 1.87 -10.38 -10.76
N GLN A 121 3.15 -10.78 -10.88
CA GLN A 121 3.51 -12.13 -11.31
C GLN A 121 3.10 -13.19 -10.30
N ILE A 122 3.09 -12.84 -8.99
CA ILE A 122 2.65 -13.75 -7.92
C ILE A 122 1.21 -14.18 -8.17
N TYR A 123 0.32 -13.20 -8.37
CA TYR A 123 -1.10 -13.47 -8.64
C TYR A 123 -1.31 -14.23 -9.95
N ALA A 124 -0.59 -13.82 -11.00
CA ALA A 124 -0.69 -14.45 -12.32
C ALA A 124 -0.19 -15.91 -12.29
N LEU A 125 0.94 -16.18 -11.65
CA LEU A 125 1.48 -17.53 -11.52
C LEU A 125 0.59 -18.41 -10.65
N LEU A 126 0.06 -17.91 -9.52
CA LEU A 126 -0.90 -18.65 -8.71
C LEU A 126 -2.16 -19.02 -9.49
N ARG A 127 -2.60 -18.13 -10.39
CA ARG A 127 -3.78 -18.39 -11.23
C ARG A 127 -3.55 -19.46 -12.29
N VAL A 128 -2.35 -19.53 -12.84
CA VAL A 128 -2.03 -20.42 -13.97
C VAL A 128 -1.51 -21.79 -13.52
N LEU A 129 -0.70 -21.82 -12.45
CA LEU A 129 -0.03 -23.05 -12.02
C LEU A 129 -0.93 -23.99 -11.22
N TYR A 130 -2.00 -23.46 -10.58
CA TYR A 130 -2.83 -24.23 -9.65
C TYR A 130 -4.22 -24.48 -10.23
N SER A 131 -4.75 -25.71 -10.00
CA SER A 131 -6.13 -26.06 -10.33
C SER A 131 -7.14 -25.22 -9.53
N PRO A 132 -8.41 -25.11 -9.95
CA PRO A 132 -9.39 -24.27 -9.26
C PRO A 132 -9.53 -24.58 -7.75
N HIS A 133 -9.39 -25.84 -7.33
CA HIS A 133 -9.44 -26.22 -5.93
C HIS A 133 -8.17 -25.83 -5.16
N GLN A 134 -6.98 -26.11 -5.73
CA GLN A 134 -5.67 -25.75 -5.15
C GLN A 134 -5.49 -24.23 -5.11
N ARG A 135 -5.98 -23.51 -6.11
CA ARG A 135 -5.92 -22.05 -6.22
C ARG A 135 -6.55 -21.35 -5.02
N ARG A 136 -7.73 -21.81 -4.56
CA ARG A 136 -8.36 -21.23 -3.36
C ARG A 136 -7.46 -21.33 -2.13
N ARG A 137 -6.79 -22.46 -1.92
CA ARG A 137 -5.83 -22.64 -0.83
C ARG A 137 -4.58 -21.77 -1.03
N ALA A 138 -4.02 -21.71 -2.24
CA ALA A 138 -2.85 -20.90 -2.55
C ALA A 138 -3.09 -19.40 -2.30
N PHE A 139 -4.26 -18.87 -2.69
CA PHE A 139 -4.64 -17.49 -2.40
C PHE A 139 -4.90 -17.26 -0.90
N ALA A 140 -5.45 -18.23 -0.19
CA ALA A 140 -5.60 -18.15 1.28
C ALA A 140 -4.23 -18.06 1.97
N TRP A 141 -3.27 -18.91 1.55
CA TRP A 141 -1.89 -18.85 2.04
C TRP A 141 -1.23 -17.50 1.69
N LEU A 142 -1.43 -16.99 0.47
CA LEU A 142 -0.92 -15.67 0.10
C LEU A 142 -1.49 -14.58 1.00
N GLY A 143 -2.81 -14.54 1.19
CA GLY A 143 -3.45 -13.55 2.07
C GLY A 143 -2.91 -13.60 3.49
N MET A 144 -2.74 -14.82 4.05
CA MET A 144 -2.14 -15.01 5.38
C MET A 144 -0.68 -14.51 5.41
N THR A 145 0.12 -14.83 4.38
CA THR A 145 1.52 -14.39 4.28
C THR A 145 1.64 -12.87 4.21
N LEU A 146 0.79 -12.20 3.40
CA LEU A 146 0.78 -10.74 3.30
C LEU A 146 0.38 -10.09 4.63
N GLY A 147 -0.61 -10.66 5.33
CA GLY A 147 -1.01 -10.19 6.66
C GLY A 147 0.10 -10.37 7.70
N LEU A 148 0.76 -11.53 7.73
CA LEU A 148 1.92 -11.77 8.57
C LEU A 148 3.07 -10.82 8.24
N ALA A 149 3.35 -10.57 6.95
CA ALA A 149 4.39 -9.66 6.53
C ALA A 149 4.19 -8.24 7.08
N ALA A 150 2.95 -7.75 7.10
CA ALA A 150 2.63 -6.44 7.67
C ALA A 150 2.90 -6.40 9.19
N ILE A 151 2.49 -7.45 9.94
CA ILE A 151 2.74 -7.57 11.38
C ILE A 151 4.24 -7.67 11.67
N PHE A 152 4.93 -8.58 10.97
CA PHE A 152 6.35 -8.78 11.11
C PHE A 152 7.15 -7.53 10.74
N GLY A 153 6.75 -6.80 9.69
CA GLY A 153 7.39 -5.55 9.28
C GLY A 153 7.44 -4.54 10.41
N GLN A 154 6.38 -4.44 11.19
CA GLN A 154 6.33 -3.50 12.31
C GLN A 154 7.11 -3.99 13.54
N ILE A 155 6.85 -5.21 14.00
CA ILE A 155 7.46 -5.73 15.24
C ILE A 155 8.93 -6.07 15.03
N PHE A 156 9.23 -6.90 14.02
CA PHE A 156 10.60 -7.31 13.74
C PHE A 156 11.45 -6.18 13.17
N GLY A 157 10.83 -5.24 12.43
CA GLY A 157 11.52 -4.04 11.99
C GLY A 157 12.05 -3.25 13.18
N GLY A 158 11.22 -3.02 14.19
CA GLY A 158 11.65 -2.38 15.43
C GLY A 158 12.75 -3.15 16.15
N PHE A 159 12.59 -4.47 16.28
CA PHE A 159 13.60 -5.35 16.87
C PHE A 159 14.94 -5.31 16.13
N ILE A 160 14.94 -5.39 14.80
CA ILE A 160 16.15 -5.34 13.98
C ILE A 160 16.90 -4.03 14.15
N ILE A 161 16.15 -2.91 14.21
CA ILE A 161 16.75 -1.57 14.38
C ILE A 161 17.39 -1.46 15.76
N GLU A 162 16.72 -1.93 16.80
CA GLU A 162 17.21 -1.83 18.20
C GLU A 162 18.35 -2.81 18.48
N ALA A 163 18.32 -3.99 17.86
CA ALA A 163 19.40 -4.97 17.97
C ALA A 163 20.71 -4.50 17.35
N ASP A 164 20.66 -3.47 16.52
CA ASP A 164 21.83 -2.82 15.87
C ASP A 164 22.86 -3.82 15.31
N ILE A 165 22.38 -4.81 14.59
CA ILE A 165 23.18 -5.92 14.08
C ILE A 165 24.34 -5.36 13.23
N PHE A 166 25.57 -5.63 13.63
CA PHE A 166 26.82 -5.13 13.01
C PHE A 166 26.94 -3.59 12.97
N GLY A 167 26.29 -2.85 13.88
CA GLY A 167 26.30 -1.38 13.88
C GLY A 167 25.59 -0.76 12.68
N SER A 168 24.70 -1.51 12.03
CA SER A 168 24.02 -1.08 10.80
C SER A 168 22.72 -0.29 11.06
N GLY A 169 22.19 -0.30 12.29
CA GLY A 169 20.99 0.40 12.70
C GLY A 169 19.79 0.09 11.80
N TRP A 170 19.09 1.13 11.35
CA TRP A 170 17.93 0.98 10.46
C TRP A 170 18.27 0.38 9.08
N ARG A 171 19.53 0.44 8.64
CA ARG A 171 19.93 -0.10 7.32
C ARG A 171 19.68 -1.59 7.20
N MET A 172 19.72 -2.32 8.33
CA MET A 172 19.50 -3.77 8.36
C MET A 172 18.09 -4.16 7.90
N ILE A 173 17.07 -3.29 8.06
CA ILE A 173 15.72 -3.59 7.55
C ILE A 173 15.69 -3.80 6.02
N PHE A 174 16.60 -3.15 5.31
CA PHE A 174 16.77 -3.32 3.87
C PHE A 174 17.73 -4.47 3.56
N LEU A 175 18.87 -4.57 4.27
CA LEU A 175 19.91 -5.58 3.99
C LEU A 175 19.41 -7.01 4.23
N ILE A 176 18.44 -7.22 5.12
CA ILE A 176 17.82 -8.53 5.35
C ILE A 176 17.11 -9.08 4.10
N ASN A 177 16.72 -8.22 3.17
CA ASN A 177 16.12 -8.64 1.91
C ASN A 177 17.13 -9.30 0.95
N LEU A 178 18.43 -9.14 1.16
CA LEU A 178 19.46 -9.70 0.28
C LEU A 178 19.50 -11.23 0.32
N PRO A 179 19.68 -11.87 1.49
CA PRO A 179 19.67 -13.33 1.57
C PRO A 179 18.30 -13.91 1.16
N VAL A 180 17.21 -13.24 1.53
CA VAL A 180 15.85 -13.68 1.18
C VAL A 180 15.63 -13.60 -0.33
N GLY A 181 16.05 -12.52 -0.97
CA GLY A 181 15.97 -12.35 -2.42
C GLY A 181 16.82 -13.35 -3.18
N ALA A 182 18.05 -13.61 -2.71
CA ALA A 182 18.93 -14.63 -3.29
C ALA A 182 18.28 -16.03 -3.24
N LEU A 183 17.73 -16.41 -2.11
CA LEU A 183 17.01 -17.69 -1.95
C LEU A 183 15.79 -17.76 -2.87
N ALA A 184 14.98 -16.67 -2.94
CA ALA A 184 13.82 -16.61 -3.82
C ALA A 184 14.20 -16.74 -5.29
N MET A 185 15.29 -16.11 -5.76
CA MET A 185 15.78 -16.22 -7.14
C MET A 185 16.27 -17.62 -7.47
N LEU A 186 17.01 -18.26 -6.57
CA LEU A 186 17.46 -19.64 -6.76
C LEU A 186 16.28 -20.61 -6.86
N ALA A 187 15.31 -20.44 -5.97
CA ALA A 187 14.12 -21.27 -5.92
C ALA A 187 13.14 -21.00 -7.09
N ALA A 188 13.10 -19.76 -7.62
CA ALA A 188 12.26 -19.39 -8.76
C ALA A 188 12.58 -20.19 -10.04
N ARG A 189 13.81 -20.74 -10.16
CA ARG A 189 14.19 -21.62 -11.27
C ARG A 189 13.31 -22.88 -11.36
N ARG A 190 12.68 -23.28 -10.26
CA ARG A 190 11.77 -24.43 -10.21
C ARG A 190 10.36 -24.12 -10.71
N ILE A 191 10.00 -22.84 -10.83
CA ILE A 191 8.70 -22.40 -11.33
C ILE A 191 8.68 -22.57 -12.85
N PRO A 192 7.67 -23.24 -13.44
CA PRO A 192 7.53 -23.31 -14.90
C PRO A 192 7.24 -21.94 -15.49
N GLU A 193 7.78 -21.69 -16.70
CA GLU A 193 7.51 -20.42 -17.40
C GLU A 193 6.09 -20.39 -17.94
N SER A 194 5.48 -19.21 -17.91
CA SER A 194 4.16 -18.95 -18.46
C SER A 194 4.12 -17.59 -19.13
N ARG A 195 3.64 -17.53 -20.36
CA ARG A 195 3.45 -16.30 -21.13
C ARG A 195 2.18 -16.39 -21.95
N LEU A 196 1.63 -15.27 -22.37
CA LEU A 196 0.53 -15.22 -23.31
C LEU A 196 1.09 -15.15 -24.75
N GLU A 197 0.47 -15.88 -25.68
CA GLU A 197 0.85 -15.83 -27.10
C GLU A 197 0.51 -14.48 -27.73
N GLN A 198 -0.60 -13.87 -27.30
CA GLN A 198 -1.05 -12.55 -27.73
C GLN A 198 -1.06 -11.62 -26.52
N ALA A 199 0.10 -11.06 -26.20
CA ALA A 199 0.22 -10.10 -25.09
C ALA A 199 -0.09 -8.68 -25.59
N GLN A 200 -0.82 -7.93 -24.77
CA GLN A 200 -1.09 -6.51 -25.02
C GLN A 200 0.20 -5.69 -25.04
N ARG A 201 0.24 -4.66 -25.87
CA ARG A 201 1.38 -3.73 -25.93
C ARG A 201 1.40 -2.82 -24.71
N LEU A 202 2.59 -2.37 -24.35
CA LEU A 202 2.77 -1.36 -23.31
C LEU A 202 2.48 0.02 -23.87
N ASP A 203 1.59 0.74 -23.20
CA ASP A 203 1.40 2.17 -23.44
C ASP A 203 2.42 2.97 -22.60
N GLY A 204 3.59 3.20 -23.16
CA GLY A 204 4.63 3.99 -22.52
C GLY A 204 4.25 5.46 -22.32
N VAL A 205 3.45 6.03 -23.26
CA VAL A 205 3.00 7.43 -23.16
C VAL A 205 2.01 7.59 -22.01
N GLY A 206 0.99 6.70 -21.93
CA GLY A 206 0.04 6.71 -20.82
C GLY A 206 0.74 6.55 -19.47
N LEU A 207 1.70 5.62 -19.37
CA LEU A 207 2.51 5.43 -18.16
C LEU A 207 3.28 6.67 -17.75
N LEU A 208 3.96 7.34 -18.70
CA LEU A 208 4.70 8.57 -18.42
C LEU A 208 3.78 9.70 -17.99
N LEU A 209 2.62 9.85 -18.63
CA LEU A 209 1.62 10.87 -18.25
C LEU A 209 1.08 10.60 -16.85
N ALA A 210 0.73 9.35 -16.53
CA ALA A 210 0.26 8.99 -15.19
C ALA A 210 1.35 9.25 -14.11
N ALA A 211 2.59 8.80 -14.36
CA ALA A 211 3.71 8.99 -13.44
C ALA A 211 3.98 10.47 -13.17
N ASN A 212 4.14 11.27 -14.23
CA ASN A 212 4.44 12.70 -14.08
C ASN A 212 3.28 13.47 -13.46
N GLY A 213 2.04 13.17 -13.86
CA GLY A 213 0.87 13.81 -13.28
C GLY A 213 0.74 13.56 -11.78
N LEU A 214 0.95 12.31 -11.33
CA LEU A 214 0.92 11.95 -9.91
C LEU A 214 2.11 12.52 -9.14
N LEU A 215 3.32 12.56 -9.72
CA LEU A 215 4.48 13.21 -9.11
C LEU A 215 4.25 14.71 -8.92
N LEU A 216 3.68 15.38 -9.93
CA LEU A 216 3.32 16.80 -9.86
C LEU A 216 2.22 17.12 -8.85
N LEU A 217 1.45 16.14 -8.41
CA LEU A 217 0.54 16.29 -7.28
C LEU A 217 1.23 15.96 -5.95
N LEU A 218 1.98 14.86 -5.90
CA LEU A 218 2.57 14.36 -4.66
C LEU A 218 3.65 15.29 -4.09
N LEU A 219 4.63 15.69 -4.94
CA LEU A 219 5.77 16.49 -4.48
C LEU A 219 5.36 17.84 -3.88
N PRO A 220 4.50 18.65 -4.54
CA PRO A 220 4.06 19.91 -3.96
C PRO A 220 3.25 19.77 -2.68
N LEU A 221 2.45 18.70 -2.56
CA LEU A 221 1.68 18.43 -1.34
C LEU A 221 2.56 18.01 -0.17
N LEU A 222 3.66 17.29 -0.42
CA LEU A 222 4.62 16.90 0.62
C LEU A 222 5.52 18.07 1.05
N GLU A 223 6.07 18.81 0.09
CA GLU A 223 7.01 19.88 0.38
C GLU A 223 6.36 21.21 0.77
N GLY A 224 5.17 21.46 0.29
CA GLY A 224 4.42 22.70 0.54
C GLY A 224 4.30 23.05 2.02
N PRO A 225 3.82 22.16 2.88
CA PRO A 225 3.69 22.43 4.32
C PRO A 225 5.01 22.74 5.00
N SER A 226 6.08 22.02 4.68
CA SER A 226 7.42 22.21 5.27
C SER A 226 8.08 23.50 4.84
N ARG A 227 7.71 24.04 3.67
CA ARG A 227 8.28 25.28 3.09
C ARG A 227 7.34 26.49 3.17
N GLY A 228 6.22 26.40 3.92
CA GLY A 228 5.26 27.49 4.06
C GLY A 228 4.47 27.80 2.78
N TRP A 229 4.16 26.83 1.97
CA TRP A 229 3.37 26.92 0.72
C TRP A 229 3.95 27.91 -0.29
N PRO A 230 5.18 27.69 -0.81
CA PRO A 230 5.79 28.59 -1.76
C PRO A 230 4.96 28.71 -3.06
N TRP A 231 5.15 29.81 -3.77
CA TRP A 231 4.34 30.18 -4.95
C TRP A 231 4.27 29.11 -6.05
N TRP A 232 5.29 28.28 -6.20
CA TRP A 232 5.36 27.22 -7.22
C TRP A 232 4.42 26.03 -6.95
N VAL A 233 3.95 25.84 -5.71
CA VAL A 233 3.10 24.71 -5.32
C VAL A 233 1.79 24.71 -6.10
N LEU A 234 1.09 25.83 -6.14
CA LEU A 234 -0.21 25.92 -6.85
C LEU A 234 -0.06 25.68 -8.36
N PRO A 235 0.87 26.33 -9.09
CA PRO A 235 1.15 26.01 -10.50
C PRO A 235 1.51 24.55 -10.73
N ALA A 236 2.30 23.92 -9.86
CA ALA A 236 2.66 22.50 -9.99
C ALA A 236 1.45 21.58 -9.82
N LEU A 237 0.58 21.85 -8.85
CA LEU A 237 -0.67 21.11 -8.67
C LEU A 237 -1.61 21.26 -9.89
N MET A 238 -1.76 22.48 -10.40
CA MET A 238 -2.56 22.72 -11.61
C MET A 238 -2.00 21.97 -12.82
N LEU A 239 -0.67 21.99 -12.99
CA LEU A 239 0.01 21.24 -14.05
C LEU A 239 -0.19 19.73 -13.87
N GLY A 240 -0.11 19.20 -12.64
CA GLY A 240 -0.40 17.80 -12.32
C GLY A 240 -1.81 17.38 -12.73
N VAL A 241 -2.81 18.20 -12.40
CA VAL A 241 -4.20 17.97 -12.83
C VAL A 241 -4.31 18.01 -14.36
N ALA A 242 -3.67 18.97 -15.04
CA ALA A 242 -3.68 19.07 -16.49
C ALA A 242 -3.02 17.85 -17.16
N VAL A 243 -1.91 17.34 -16.61
CA VAL A 243 -1.22 16.13 -17.13
C VAL A 243 -2.08 14.89 -16.88
N LEU A 244 -2.75 14.74 -15.75
CA LEU A 244 -3.69 13.63 -15.52
C LEU A 244 -4.91 13.71 -16.44
N TRP A 245 -5.38 14.90 -16.72
CA TRP A 245 -6.45 15.08 -17.70
C TRP A 245 -5.99 14.71 -19.14
N ALA A 246 -4.74 15.09 -19.51
CA ALA A 246 -4.11 14.66 -20.77
C ALA A 246 -3.96 13.13 -20.82
N PHE A 247 -3.58 12.47 -19.70
CA PHE A 247 -3.56 11.01 -19.54
C PHE A 247 -4.93 10.40 -19.85
N ILE A 248 -6.00 10.89 -19.22
CA ILE A 248 -7.36 10.36 -19.46
C ILE A 248 -7.79 10.57 -20.93
N ARG A 249 -7.42 11.70 -21.53
CA ARG A 249 -7.69 11.95 -22.96
C ARG A 249 -6.90 11.02 -23.88
N TRP A 250 -5.65 10.76 -23.55
CA TRP A 250 -4.79 9.82 -24.28
C TRP A 250 -5.39 8.41 -24.24
N GLU A 251 -5.70 7.91 -23.07
CA GLU A 251 -6.30 6.60 -22.84
C GLU A 251 -7.64 6.44 -23.61
N ARG A 252 -8.48 7.47 -23.61
CA ARG A 252 -9.73 7.47 -24.39
C ARG A 252 -9.48 7.32 -25.90
N ARG A 253 -8.49 8.05 -26.42
CA ARG A 253 -8.13 7.97 -27.85
C ARG A 253 -7.56 6.59 -28.19
N LEU A 254 -6.75 6.04 -27.31
CA LEU A 254 -6.13 4.73 -27.50
C LEU A 254 -7.17 3.62 -27.44
N ALA A 255 -8.10 3.65 -26.50
CA ALA A 255 -9.22 2.70 -26.39
C ALA A 255 -10.14 2.75 -27.62
N GLN A 256 -10.44 3.94 -28.15
CA GLN A 256 -11.25 4.10 -29.37
C GLN A 256 -10.60 3.52 -30.63
N ARG A 257 -9.25 3.46 -30.67
CA ARG A 257 -8.49 2.88 -31.82
C ARG A 257 -8.24 1.38 -31.64
N ALA A 258 -8.98 0.71 -30.72
CA ALA A 258 -8.75 -0.69 -30.34
C ALA A 258 -7.29 -0.95 -29.94
N GLY A 259 -6.64 0.08 -29.38
CA GLY A 259 -5.28 -0.01 -28.83
C GLY A 259 -5.28 -0.58 -27.43
N ASP A 260 -4.08 -0.93 -26.98
CA ASP A 260 -3.85 -1.55 -25.67
C ASP A 260 -3.79 -0.48 -24.56
N ALA A 261 -4.89 0.22 -24.30
CA ALA A 261 -5.00 1.22 -23.24
C ALA A 261 -4.65 0.64 -21.87
N VAL A 262 -3.90 1.38 -21.03
CA VAL A 262 -3.59 0.99 -19.64
C VAL A 262 -4.86 0.99 -18.80
N LEU A 263 -5.66 2.03 -19.00
CA LEU A 263 -6.96 2.23 -18.38
C LEU A 263 -7.99 2.51 -19.46
N ASP A 264 -8.98 1.64 -19.63
CA ASP A 264 -10.14 2.00 -20.45
C ASP A 264 -11.04 2.96 -19.65
N PRO A 265 -11.14 4.25 -20.04
CA PRO A 265 -11.99 5.20 -19.34
C PRO A 265 -13.48 4.85 -19.35
N ALA A 266 -13.91 3.94 -20.23
CA ALA A 266 -15.26 3.42 -20.25
C ALA A 266 -15.55 2.59 -18.98
N LEU A 267 -14.53 1.95 -18.40
CA LEU A 267 -14.64 1.25 -17.10
C LEU A 267 -15.08 2.20 -15.98
N LEU A 268 -14.52 3.40 -15.95
CA LEU A 268 -14.89 4.40 -14.93
C LEU A 268 -16.33 4.93 -15.07
N ARG A 269 -16.93 4.76 -16.27
CA ARG A 269 -18.32 5.17 -16.53
C ARG A 269 -19.33 4.06 -16.24
N GLN A 270 -18.86 2.86 -15.91
CA GLN A 270 -19.74 1.72 -15.62
C GLN A 270 -20.34 1.85 -14.23
N GLY A 271 -21.64 2.12 -14.17
CA GLY A 271 -22.42 2.11 -12.93
C GLY A 271 -21.73 2.82 -11.75
N SER A 272 -21.51 2.08 -10.68
CA SER A 272 -20.88 2.58 -9.45
C SER A 272 -19.36 2.33 -9.37
N PHE A 273 -18.68 1.96 -10.47
CA PHE A 273 -17.26 1.59 -10.43
C PHE A 273 -16.36 2.78 -10.01
N ALA A 274 -16.53 3.97 -10.62
CA ALA A 274 -15.74 5.14 -10.24
C ALA A 274 -15.95 5.56 -8.77
N PRO A 275 -17.18 5.65 -8.25
CA PRO A 275 -17.39 5.81 -6.80
C PRO A 275 -16.73 4.71 -5.96
N GLY A 276 -16.75 3.45 -6.40
CA GLY A 276 -16.05 2.35 -5.73
C GLY A 276 -14.52 2.56 -5.67
N VAL A 277 -13.92 3.00 -6.78
CA VAL A 277 -12.50 3.37 -6.85
C VAL A 277 -12.17 4.53 -5.91
N MET A 278 -13.07 5.53 -5.82
CA MET A 278 -12.90 6.65 -4.86
C MET A 278 -12.97 6.19 -3.40
N VAL A 279 -13.81 5.20 -3.09
CA VAL A 279 -13.84 4.57 -1.75
C VAL A 279 -12.49 3.89 -1.45
N VAL A 280 -11.94 3.16 -2.42
CA VAL A 280 -10.60 2.54 -2.28
C VAL A 280 -9.54 3.61 -2.01
N LEU A 281 -9.52 4.68 -2.82
CA LEU A 281 -8.59 5.80 -2.63
C LEU A 281 -8.70 6.39 -1.22
N ALA A 282 -9.92 6.71 -0.78
CA ALA A 282 -10.17 7.32 0.52
C ALA A 282 -9.73 6.42 1.68
N ILE A 283 -10.09 5.13 1.65
CA ILE A 283 -9.74 4.20 2.75
C ILE A 283 -8.24 3.93 2.80
N TYR A 284 -7.59 3.66 1.66
CA TYR A 284 -6.15 3.35 1.64
C TYR A 284 -5.27 4.57 1.92
N SER A 285 -5.73 5.79 1.57
CA SER A 285 -5.00 7.01 1.92
C SER A 285 -4.88 7.21 3.44
N THR A 286 -5.87 6.77 4.20
CA THR A 286 -5.83 6.90 5.66
C THR A 286 -4.87 5.91 6.32
N ALA A 287 -4.58 4.77 5.71
CA ALA A 287 -3.71 3.76 6.30
C ALA A 287 -2.25 4.23 6.35
N SER A 288 -1.65 4.59 5.21
CA SER A 288 -0.24 5.04 5.16
C SER A 288 -0.03 6.33 5.95
N SER A 289 -0.98 7.27 5.86
CA SER A 289 -1.03 8.48 6.68
C SER A 289 -1.02 8.17 8.18
N PHE A 290 -1.89 7.27 8.63
CA PHE A 290 -1.97 6.87 10.03
C PHE A 290 -0.65 6.25 10.50
N PHE A 291 -0.09 5.27 9.75
CA PHE A 291 1.12 4.58 10.16
C PHE A 291 2.30 5.53 10.33
N LEU A 292 2.53 6.45 9.39
CA LEU A 292 3.62 7.42 9.49
C LEU A 292 3.42 8.39 10.68
N CYS A 293 2.26 9.06 10.75
CA CYS A 293 2.01 10.06 11.78
C CYS A 293 2.01 9.45 13.18
N PHE A 294 1.49 8.21 13.32
CA PHE A 294 1.47 7.49 14.58
C PHE A 294 2.87 7.01 14.99
N ALA A 295 3.68 6.52 14.05
CA ALA A 295 5.07 6.14 14.32
C ALA A 295 5.90 7.35 14.82
N LEU A 296 5.72 8.53 14.21
CA LEU A 296 6.38 9.76 14.64
C LEU A 296 5.88 10.20 16.03
N LEU A 297 4.57 10.10 16.34
CA LEU A 297 4.04 10.37 17.67
C LEU A 297 4.68 9.45 18.71
N LEU A 298 4.72 8.15 18.45
CA LEU A 298 5.23 7.17 19.42
C LEU A 298 6.73 7.35 19.69
N GLN A 299 7.52 7.54 18.64
CA GLN A 299 8.97 7.59 18.76
C GLN A 299 9.49 9.00 19.04
N ALA A 300 9.16 9.98 18.20
CA ALA A 300 9.65 11.36 18.34
C ALA A 300 8.87 12.15 19.41
N GLY A 301 7.57 11.87 19.59
CA GLY A 301 6.73 12.54 20.58
C GLY A 301 6.87 11.93 21.97
N ILE A 302 6.56 10.64 22.11
CA ILE A 302 6.51 9.93 23.41
C ILE A 302 7.89 9.40 23.81
N GLY A 303 8.81 9.21 22.85
CA GLY A 303 10.16 8.71 23.13
C GLY A 303 10.26 7.19 23.21
N LEU A 304 9.31 6.45 22.64
CA LEU A 304 9.39 4.99 22.57
C LEU A 304 10.51 4.54 21.63
N THR A 305 11.14 3.43 21.98
CA THR A 305 12.09 2.77 21.07
C THR A 305 11.35 2.22 19.82
N PRO A 306 12.04 1.98 18.71
CA PRO A 306 11.44 1.38 17.52
C PRO A 306 10.72 0.05 17.79
N PHE A 307 11.28 -0.79 18.67
CA PHE A 307 10.67 -2.07 19.05
C PHE A 307 9.40 -1.87 19.90
N GLN A 308 9.44 -0.96 20.87
CA GLN A 308 8.26 -0.63 21.67
C GLN A 308 7.14 -0.05 20.81
N ALA A 309 7.47 0.89 19.93
CA ALA A 309 6.52 1.49 19.01
C ALA A 309 5.91 0.43 18.06
N GLY A 310 6.74 -0.42 17.45
CA GLY A 310 6.29 -1.52 16.60
C GLY A 310 5.42 -2.54 17.34
N SER A 311 5.77 -2.87 18.58
CA SER A 311 5.02 -3.82 19.42
C SER A 311 3.64 -3.31 19.83
N LEU A 312 3.46 -2.00 19.96
CA LEU A 312 2.15 -1.38 20.24
C LEU A 312 1.13 -1.62 19.10
N PHE A 313 1.59 -1.84 17.85
CA PHE A 313 0.71 -2.22 16.76
C PHE A 313 0.25 -3.68 16.78
N ALA A 314 0.89 -4.56 17.55
CA ALA A 314 0.56 -5.98 17.57
C ALA A 314 -0.93 -6.27 17.89
N PRO A 315 -1.56 -5.66 18.90
CA PRO A 315 -2.97 -5.88 19.18
C PRO A 315 -3.90 -5.40 18.05
N ALA A 316 -3.57 -4.29 17.39
CA ALA A 316 -4.31 -3.82 16.21
C ALA A 316 -4.21 -4.82 15.06
N SER A 317 -3.02 -5.37 14.83
CA SER A 317 -2.77 -6.37 13.80
C SER A 317 -3.48 -7.69 14.06
N VAL A 318 -3.54 -8.13 15.32
CA VAL A 318 -4.32 -9.31 15.73
C VAL A 318 -5.82 -9.05 15.52
N ALA A 319 -6.32 -7.89 15.91
CA ALA A 319 -7.71 -7.49 15.68
C ALA A 319 -8.04 -7.43 14.18
N PHE A 320 -7.13 -6.88 13.36
CA PHE A 320 -7.24 -6.88 11.90
C PHE A 320 -7.32 -8.31 11.35
N MET A 321 -6.45 -9.20 11.77
CA MET A 321 -6.45 -10.60 11.33
C MET A 321 -7.75 -11.31 11.68
N LEU A 322 -8.22 -11.18 12.92
CA LEU A 322 -9.48 -11.80 13.38
C LEU A 322 -10.68 -11.25 12.61
N ALA A 323 -10.77 -9.93 12.45
CA ALA A 323 -11.85 -9.30 11.70
C ALA A 323 -11.81 -9.67 10.20
N SER A 324 -10.62 -9.80 9.61
CA SER A 324 -10.44 -10.23 8.21
C SER A 324 -10.94 -11.66 7.99
N LEU A 325 -10.72 -12.57 8.95
CA LEU A 325 -11.25 -13.93 8.91
C LEU A 325 -12.78 -13.98 9.08
N LEU A 326 -13.34 -13.07 9.88
CA LEU A 326 -14.78 -12.95 10.09
C LEU A 326 -15.51 -12.25 8.94
N ALA A 327 -14.84 -11.35 8.22
CA ALA A 327 -15.43 -10.49 7.20
C ALA A 327 -16.25 -11.25 6.13
N PRO A 328 -15.78 -12.37 5.52
CA PRO A 328 -16.58 -13.11 4.54
C PRO A 328 -17.88 -13.66 5.11
N THR A 329 -17.86 -14.15 6.35
CA THR A 329 -19.04 -14.68 7.05
C THR A 329 -20.05 -13.57 7.36
N LEU A 330 -19.55 -12.42 7.81
CA LEU A 330 -20.38 -11.25 8.11
C LEU A 330 -21.01 -10.69 6.84
N VAL A 331 -20.24 -10.59 5.74
CA VAL A 331 -20.77 -10.13 4.44
C VAL A 331 -21.83 -11.10 3.91
N LYS A 332 -21.64 -12.41 4.07
CA LYS A 332 -22.65 -13.40 3.68
C LYS A 332 -23.96 -13.23 4.47
N ARG A 333 -23.88 -12.82 5.74
CA ARG A 333 -25.05 -12.69 6.64
C ARG A 333 -25.72 -11.31 6.52
N TRP A 334 -24.95 -10.23 6.42
CA TRP A 334 -25.42 -8.83 6.50
C TRP A 334 -25.20 -8.04 5.20
N GLY A 335 -24.69 -8.70 4.15
CA GLY A 335 -24.41 -8.07 2.87
C GLY A 335 -23.30 -7.01 2.95
N ASN A 336 -23.29 -6.14 1.95
CA ASN A 336 -22.29 -5.08 1.81
C ASN A 336 -22.37 -3.98 2.91
N GLY A 337 -23.42 -3.98 3.76
CA GLY A 337 -23.50 -3.10 4.91
C GLY A 337 -22.37 -3.26 5.92
N VAL A 338 -21.72 -4.45 5.95
CA VAL A 338 -20.53 -4.72 6.77
C VAL A 338 -19.38 -3.77 6.47
N LEU A 339 -19.20 -3.37 5.20
CA LEU A 339 -18.15 -2.41 4.83
C LEU A 339 -18.41 -1.04 5.47
N ALA A 340 -19.65 -0.55 5.38
CA ALA A 340 -20.02 0.72 5.98
C ALA A 340 -19.86 0.69 7.52
N LEU A 341 -20.24 -0.43 8.16
CA LEU A 341 -19.98 -0.65 9.59
C LEU A 341 -18.48 -0.65 9.88
N GLY A 342 -17.67 -1.33 9.05
CA GLY A 342 -16.22 -1.34 9.16
C GLY A 342 -15.61 0.05 9.12
N VAL A 343 -16.06 0.90 8.18
CA VAL A 343 -15.60 2.31 8.08
C VAL A 343 -15.96 3.09 9.34
N VAL A 344 -17.17 2.90 9.89
CA VAL A 344 -17.58 3.58 11.13
C VAL A 344 -16.71 3.12 12.31
N ILE A 345 -16.47 1.81 12.47
CA ILE A 345 -15.61 1.27 13.54
C ILE A 345 -14.18 1.78 13.38
N TYR A 346 -13.65 1.82 12.15
CA TYR A 346 -12.31 2.33 11.85
C TYR A 346 -12.19 3.82 12.23
N ALA A 347 -13.15 4.65 11.82
CA ALA A 347 -13.22 6.06 12.20
C ALA A 347 -13.36 6.25 13.73
N THR A 348 -14.14 5.41 14.39
CA THR A 348 -14.27 5.41 15.85
C THR A 348 -12.93 5.09 16.54
N GLY A 349 -12.19 4.09 16.04
CA GLY A 349 -10.86 3.78 16.54
C GLY A 349 -9.88 4.96 16.42
N MET A 350 -9.89 5.64 15.25
CA MET A 350 -9.11 6.87 15.06
C MET A 350 -9.51 7.99 16.02
N ALA A 351 -10.82 8.23 16.18
CA ALA A 351 -11.33 9.26 17.08
C ALA A 351 -10.97 8.96 18.55
N LEU A 352 -11.03 7.69 18.97
CA LEU A 352 -10.60 7.25 20.30
C LEU A 352 -9.11 7.51 20.52
N LEU A 353 -8.24 7.19 19.54
CA LEU A 353 -6.81 7.46 19.62
C LEU A 353 -6.54 8.97 19.75
N VAL A 354 -7.22 9.80 18.97
CA VAL A 354 -7.12 11.26 19.07
C VAL A 354 -7.53 11.73 20.47
N ALA A 355 -8.67 11.26 20.98
CA ALA A 355 -9.14 11.62 22.34
C ALA A 355 -8.13 11.19 23.42
N GLN A 356 -7.60 9.96 23.35
CA GLN A 356 -6.61 9.42 24.29
C GLN A 356 -5.31 10.24 24.29
N VAL A 357 -4.85 10.68 23.12
CA VAL A 357 -3.65 11.51 22.97
C VAL A 357 -3.91 12.93 23.51
N LEU A 358 -5.03 13.55 23.16
CA LEU A 358 -5.35 14.91 23.60
C LEU A 358 -5.64 15.02 25.11
N TRP A 359 -6.15 13.96 25.76
CA TRP A 359 -6.30 13.92 27.22
C TRP A 359 -4.96 13.77 27.95
N GLY A 360 -3.85 13.56 27.23
CA GLY A 360 -2.50 13.49 27.78
C GLY A 360 -2.18 12.19 28.52
N ALA A 361 -3.16 11.37 28.89
CA ALA A 361 -2.93 10.11 29.60
C ALA A 361 -2.08 9.13 28.79
N ALA A 362 -2.32 9.05 27.47
CA ALA A 362 -1.56 8.20 26.56
C ALA A 362 -0.11 8.68 26.34
N LEU A 363 0.17 9.95 26.54
CA LEU A 363 1.52 10.52 26.42
C LEU A 363 2.40 10.11 27.60
N VAL A 364 1.78 9.79 28.75
CA VAL A 364 2.47 9.30 29.95
C VAL A 364 2.52 7.77 30.00
N GLN A 365 1.43 7.11 29.59
CA GLN A 365 1.32 5.66 29.54
C GLN A 365 0.79 5.19 28.18
N PRO A 366 1.69 4.82 27.23
CA PRO A 366 1.31 4.43 25.87
C PRO A 366 0.33 3.25 25.78
N LEU A 367 0.25 2.41 26.83
CA LEU A 367 -0.70 1.29 26.89
C LEU A 367 -2.17 1.74 26.85
N TRP A 368 -2.47 2.97 27.20
CA TRP A 368 -3.82 3.55 27.05
C TRP A 368 -4.27 3.65 25.58
N LEU A 369 -3.33 3.59 24.63
CA LEU A 369 -3.67 3.57 23.19
C LEU A 369 -4.24 2.22 22.71
N LEU A 370 -4.04 1.13 23.46
CA LEU A 370 -4.42 -0.22 23.05
C LEU A 370 -5.91 -0.36 22.69
N PRO A 371 -6.88 0.15 23.47
CA PRO A 371 -8.29 0.05 23.10
C PRO A 371 -8.59 0.70 21.76
N GLY A 372 -8.08 1.91 21.52
CA GLY A 372 -8.23 2.63 20.25
C GLY A 372 -7.61 1.85 19.07
N LEU A 373 -6.42 1.28 19.27
CA LEU A 373 -5.72 0.47 18.27
C LEU A 373 -6.47 -0.82 17.92
N VAL A 374 -7.03 -1.53 18.90
CA VAL A 374 -7.83 -2.75 18.68
C VAL A 374 -9.08 -2.41 17.87
N VAL A 375 -9.82 -1.36 18.24
CA VAL A 375 -11.02 -0.90 17.52
C VAL A 375 -10.66 -0.48 16.10
N LEU A 376 -9.54 0.27 15.94
CA LEU A 376 -9.03 0.71 14.64
C LEU A 376 -8.71 -0.49 13.74
N GLY A 377 -7.91 -1.44 14.21
CA GLY A 377 -7.49 -2.61 13.44
C GLY A 377 -8.68 -3.48 13.02
N PHE A 378 -9.66 -3.68 13.92
CA PHE A 378 -10.87 -4.42 13.65
C PHE A 378 -11.72 -3.75 12.55
N GLY A 379 -11.96 -2.44 12.66
CA GLY A 379 -12.70 -1.67 11.66
C GLY A 379 -11.99 -1.60 10.31
N GLN A 380 -10.67 -1.45 10.33
CA GLN A 380 -9.84 -1.44 9.13
C GLN A 380 -9.99 -2.73 8.32
N ALA A 381 -9.96 -3.90 8.97
CA ALA A 381 -10.13 -5.17 8.30
C ALA A 381 -11.53 -5.36 7.72
N LEU A 382 -12.57 -5.00 8.48
CA LEU A 382 -13.97 -5.10 8.00
C LEU A 382 -14.24 -4.17 6.81
N SER A 383 -13.54 -3.03 6.71
CA SER A 383 -13.66 -2.12 5.57
C SER A 383 -12.82 -2.57 4.37
N MET A 384 -11.54 -2.93 4.58
CA MET A 384 -10.58 -3.19 3.49
C MET A 384 -10.73 -4.58 2.87
N THR A 385 -10.94 -5.63 3.68
CA THR A 385 -10.93 -7.02 3.18
C THR A 385 -12.04 -7.30 2.17
N PRO A 386 -13.31 -6.93 2.38
CA PRO A 386 -14.36 -7.17 1.40
C PRO A 386 -14.45 -6.09 0.31
N LEU A 387 -13.77 -4.95 0.47
CA LEU A 387 -13.84 -3.82 -0.46
C LEU A 387 -13.39 -4.19 -1.88
N LEU A 388 -12.31 -4.97 -2.00
CA LEU A 388 -11.81 -5.42 -3.29
C LEU A 388 -12.87 -6.21 -4.05
N ASN A 389 -13.55 -7.14 -3.39
CA ASN A 389 -14.59 -7.96 -3.99
C ASN A 389 -15.82 -7.11 -4.39
N LEU A 390 -16.22 -6.15 -3.53
CA LEU A 390 -17.28 -5.21 -3.85
C LEU A 390 -16.97 -4.45 -5.13
N VAL A 391 -15.82 -3.79 -5.20
CA VAL A 391 -15.48 -2.91 -6.32
C VAL A 391 -15.21 -3.71 -7.60
N LEU A 392 -14.58 -4.88 -7.52
CA LEU A 392 -14.43 -5.80 -8.66
C LEU A 392 -15.79 -6.27 -9.19
N GLY A 393 -16.76 -6.53 -8.32
CA GLY A 393 -18.12 -6.92 -8.72
C GLY A 393 -18.91 -5.81 -9.43
N LEU A 394 -18.44 -4.55 -9.40
CA LEU A 394 -19.04 -3.44 -10.13
C LEU A 394 -18.55 -3.35 -11.59
N ALA A 395 -17.49 -4.09 -11.96
CA ALA A 395 -16.97 -4.18 -13.31
C ALA A 395 -17.55 -5.39 -14.05
N LYS A 396 -17.61 -5.32 -15.38
CA LYS A 396 -17.99 -6.48 -16.22
C LYS A 396 -16.93 -7.57 -16.12
N GLU A 397 -17.35 -8.83 -16.22
CA GLU A 397 -16.46 -10.00 -16.07
C GLU A 397 -15.27 -9.95 -17.04
N GLN A 398 -15.49 -9.50 -18.28
CA GLN A 398 -14.44 -9.36 -19.30
C GLN A 398 -13.36 -8.32 -18.93
N GLN A 399 -13.69 -7.37 -18.06
CA GLN A 399 -12.82 -6.26 -17.62
C GLN A 399 -12.24 -6.49 -16.20
N ALA A 400 -12.53 -7.62 -15.57
CA ALA A 400 -12.12 -7.89 -14.18
C ALA A 400 -10.62 -7.80 -13.97
N GLY A 401 -9.80 -8.20 -14.95
CA GLY A 401 -8.33 -8.05 -14.88
C GLY A 401 -7.87 -6.60 -14.85
N MET A 402 -8.45 -5.76 -15.73
CA MET A 402 -8.16 -4.32 -15.77
C MET A 402 -8.65 -3.64 -14.48
N ALA A 403 -9.87 -3.96 -14.04
CA ALA A 403 -10.43 -3.44 -12.80
C ALA A 403 -9.55 -3.75 -11.59
N ALA A 404 -9.04 -4.98 -11.47
CA ALA A 404 -8.11 -5.37 -10.41
C ALA A 404 -6.80 -4.56 -10.46
N GLY A 405 -6.25 -4.34 -11.65
CA GLY A 405 -5.07 -3.50 -11.84
C GLY A 405 -5.31 -2.05 -11.41
N VAL A 406 -6.44 -1.45 -11.81
CA VAL A 406 -6.84 -0.09 -11.41
C VAL A 406 -6.98 0.01 -9.89
N ILE A 407 -7.69 -0.93 -9.26
CA ILE A 407 -7.89 -0.92 -7.81
C ILE A 407 -6.54 -1.01 -7.09
N SER A 408 -5.66 -1.92 -7.51
CA SER A 408 -4.34 -2.08 -6.88
C SER A 408 -3.45 -0.84 -7.07
N THR A 409 -3.50 -0.20 -8.25
CA THR A 409 -2.82 1.08 -8.48
C THR A 409 -3.36 2.17 -7.55
N VAL A 410 -4.69 2.28 -7.43
CA VAL A 410 -5.33 3.29 -6.59
C VAL A 410 -5.06 3.06 -5.11
N GLN A 411 -4.90 1.82 -4.65
CA GLN A 411 -4.48 1.51 -3.28
C GLN A 411 -3.12 2.14 -2.96
N GLN A 412 -2.13 1.95 -3.83
CA GLN A 412 -0.77 2.48 -3.62
C GLN A 412 -0.72 4.00 -3.78
N VAL A 413 -1.33 4.53 -4.84
CA VAL A 413 -1.44 5.98 -5.05
C VAL A 413 -2.19 6.65 -3.90
N GLY A 414 -3.23 6.00 -3.38
CA GLY A 414 -3.97 6.45 -2.21
C GLY A 414 -3.06 6.59 -1.00
N GLY A 415 -2.25 5.57 -0.69
CA GLY A 415 -1.28 5.62 0.40
C GLY A 415 -0.35 6.83 0.29
N ALA A 416 0.30 7.00 -0.88
CA ALA A 416 1.20 8.11 -1.14
C ALA A 416 0.53 9.48 -0.99
N LEU A 417 -0.65 9.67 -1.58
CA LEU A 417 -1.43 10.91 -1.44
C LEU A 417 -1.91 11.16 -0.01
N GLY A 418 -2.21 10.09 0.72
CA GLY A 418 -2.62 10.18 2.13
C GLY A 418 -1.52 10.74 3.02
N ILE A 419 -0.27 10.29 2.83
CA ILE A 419 0.90 10.84 3.53
C ILE A 419 1.05 12.33 3.21
N ALA A 420 0.95 12.70 1.94
CA ALA A 420 1.07 14.09 1.52
C ALA A 420 -0.04 14.99 2.08
N ALA A 421 -1.29 14.52 2.02
CA ALA A 421 -2.44 15.26 2.53
C ALA A 421 -2.40 15.42 4.06
N SER A 422 -2.00 14.37 4.79
CA SER A 422 -1.87 14.46 6.25
C SER A 422 -0.75 15.41 6.69
N GLY A 423 0.32 15.53 5.90
CA GLY A 423 1.41 16.47 6.13
C GLY A 423 0.96 17.94 6.18
N ALA A 424 -0.06 18.28 5.38
CA ALA A 424 -0.66 19.64 5.39
C ALA A 424 -1.26 20.03 6.75
N PHE A 425 -1.68 19.06 7.54
CA PHE A 425 -2.19 19.28 8.90
C PHE A 425 -1.12 19.03 9.97
N PHE A 426 -0.29 18.01 9.79
CA PHE A 426 0.73 17.59 10.75
C PHE A 426 1.82 18.65 10.95
N VAL A 427 2.41 19.14 9.85
CA VAL A 427 3.58 20.03 9.87
C VAL A 427 3.31 21.37 10.56
N PRO A 428 2.23 22.12 10.21
CA PRO A 428 1.95 23.40 10.85
C PRO A 428 1.66 23.27 12.35
N LEU A 429 1.00 22.19 12.78
CA LEU A 429 0.68 21.97 14.19
C LEU A 429 1.90 21.52 15.00
N LEU A 430 2.85 20.81 14.38
CA LEU A 430 4.11 20.46 15.01
C LEU A 430 4.99 21.71 15.22
N ALA A 431 5.00 22.66 14.28
CA ALA A 431 5.75 23.91 14.42
C ALA A 431 5.30 24.76 15.61
N GLY A 432 4.08 24.58 16.11
CA GLY A 432 3.52 25.27 17.28
C GLY A 432 3.94 24.71 18.64
N GLY A 433 4.78 23.64 18.73
CA GLY A 433 5.25 23.07 19.98
C GLY A 433 6.14 21.84 19.79
N ALA A 434 7.08 21.64 20.71
CA ALA A 434 7.98 20.48 20.74
C ALA A 434 7.51 19.42 21.75
N GLY A 435 8.10 18.21 21.66
CA GLY A 435 7.84 17.12 22.59
C GLY A 435 6.48 16.44 22.42
N ALA A 436 6.07 15.68 23.42
CA ALA A 436 4.90 14.81 23.38
C ALA A 436 3.60 15.54 23.02
N GLU A 437 3.37 16.71 23.62
CA GLU A 437 2.15 17.50 23.33
C GLU A 437 2.15 18.08 21.91
N GLY A 438 3.31 18.53 21.40
CA GLY A 438 3.43 19.04 20.03
C GLY A 438 3.11 17.94 19.01
N TYR A 439 3.74 16.78 19.15
CA TYR A 439 3.46 15.61 18.32
C TYR A 439 2.03 15.09 18.49
N GLY A 440 1.46 15.17 19.70
CA GLY A 440 0.06 14.82 19.96
C GLY A 440 -0.92 15.69 19.20
N ARG A 441 -0.71 17.02 19.20
CA ARG A 441 -1.53 17.96 18.41
C ARG A 441 -1.35 17.75 16.91
N ALA A 442 -0.11 17.55 16.46
CA ALA A 442 0.19 17.28 15.06
C ALA A 442 -0.48 15.98 14.57
N PHE A 443 -0.42 14.92 15.38
CA PHE A 443 -1.13 13.68 15.11
C PHE A 443 -2.64 13.88 15.03
N ALA A 444 -3.24 14.57 16.02
CA ALA A 444 -4.67 14.87 16.02
C ALA A 444 -5.09 15.64 14.77
N GLY A 445 -4.29 16.62 14.34
CA GLY A 445 -4.52 17.37 13.11
C GLY A 445 -4.47 16.48 11.86
N ALA A 446 -3.47 15.61 11.73
CA ALA A 446 -3.40 14.66 10.63
C ALA A 446 -4.63 13.73 10.59
N MET A 447 -5.13 13.31 11.76
CA MET A 447 -6.33 12.46 11.85
C MET A 447 -7.62 13.18 11.41
N VAL A 448 -7.67 14.52 11.41
CA VAL A 448 -8.79 15.25 10.80
C VAL A 448 -8.93 14.91 9.31
N TYR A 449 -7.82 14.90 8.56
CA TYR A 449 -7.83 14.44 7.18
C TYR A 449 -8.37 13.01 7.06
N ASN A 450 -7.88 12.09 7.90
CA ASN A 450 -8.29 10.69 7.87
C ASN A 450 -9.79 10.52 8.17
N LEU A 451 -10.32 11.24 9.15
CA LEU A 451 -11.74 11.21 9.49
C LEU A 451 -12.61 11.78 8.36
N LEU A 452 -12.17 12.86 7.70
CA LEU A 452 -12.85 13.41 6.53
C LEU A 452 -12.85 12.41 5.36
N ALA A 453 -11.72 11.76 5.08
CA ALA A 453 -11.63 10.72 4.06
C ALA A 453 -12.57 9.53 4.36
N MET A 454 -12.66 9.11 5.64
CA MET A 454 -13.61 8.09 6.07
C MET A 454 -15.07 8.52 5.91
N ALA A 455 -15.39 9.78 6.20
CA ALA A 455 -16.73 10.31 5.99
C ALA A 455 -17.12 10.28 4.50
N VAL A 456 -16.20 10.70 3.61
CA VAL A 456 -16.38 10.58 2.15
C VAL A 456 -16.58 9.12 1.74
N ALA A 457 -15.73 8.21 2.22
CA ALA A 457 -15.86 6.78 1.95
C ALA A 457 -17.22 6.22 2.38
N LEU A 458 -17.70 6.61 3.58
CA LEU A 458 -18.99 6.17 4.11
C LEU A 458 -20.17 6.67 3.27
N VAL A 459 -20.15 7.93 2.84
CA VAL A 459 -21.19 8.51 1.97
C VAL A 459 -21.24 7.77 0.64
N LEU A 460 -20.07 7.57 0.00
CA LEU A 460 -19.99 6.87 -1.28
C LEU A 460 -20.41 5.39 -1.15
N LEU A 461 -20.00 4.68 -0.09
CA LEU A 461 -20.40 3.30 0.17
C LEU A 461 -21.92 3.19 0.34
N ARG A 462 -22.53 4.07 1.14
CA ARG A 462 -24.00 4.09 1.32
C ARG A 462 -24.71 4.31 -0.01
N TRP A 463 -24.20 5.23 -0.83
CA TRP A 463 -24.75 5.48 -2.15
C TRP A 463 -24.65 4.24 -3.07
N ILE A 464 -23.48 3.58 -3.12
CA ILE A 464 -23.26 2.36 -3.92
C ILE A 464 -24.25 1.25 -3.47
N ILE A 465 -24.36 1.02 -2.16
CA ILE A 465 -25.25 -0.03 -1.61
C ILE A 465 -26.72 0.25 -1.94
N GLN A 466 -27.14 1.52 -1.90
CA GLN A 466 -28.50 1.93 -2.28
C GLN A 466 -28.77 1.72 -3.77
N GLN A 467 -27.80 1.99 -4.65
CA GLN A 467 -27.94 1.75 -6.08
C GLN A 467 -28.06 0.25 -6.41
N GLN A 468 -27.25 -0.60 -5.74
CA GLN A 468 -27.33 -2.06 -5.94
C GLN A 468 -28.71 -2.58 -5.55
N ARG A 469 -29.29 -2.15 -4.41
CA ARG A 469 -30.63 -2.56 -3.98
C ARG A 469 -31.75 -2.16 -4.95
N LYS A 470 -31.58 -1.06 -5.70
CA LYS A 470 -32.57 -0.62 -6.71
C LYS A 470 -32.50 -1.45 -8.00
N VAL A 471 -31.40 -2.09 -8.28
CA VAL A 471 -31.22 -2.95 -9.46
C VAL A 471 -31.73 -4.37 -9.18
N ASP A 472 -31.71 -4.79 -7.91
CA ASP A 472 -32.17 -6.10 -7.46
C ASP A 472 -33.69 -6.16 -7.21
N LEU A 473 -34.40 -5.01 -7.23
CA LEU A 473 -35.87 -4.84 -7.17
C LEU A 473 -36.46 -4.62 -8.58
#